data_7bb6d0da86742e3d824d6a0638c81b98
#
_entry.id   7bb6d0da86742e3d824d6a0638c81b98
#
_cell.length_a   1.000
_cell.length_b   1.000
_cell.length_c   1.000
_cell.angle_alpha   90.00
_cell.angle_beta   90.00
_cell.angle_gamma   90.00
#
_symmetry.space_group_name_H-M   'P 1'
#
loop_
_entity.id
_entity.type
_entity.pdbx_description
1 polymer ?
#
loop_
_entity_poly.entity_id
_entity_poly.type
_entity_poly.pdbx_seq_one_letter_code
_entity_poly.pdbx_strand_id
1 'polypeptide(L)'
;MSHLLYRLYERRLRRQIRAGLMPEHVGLILDGNRRYARKQGFTDPGRAYEMGAQKLDEVLLWCNELGIPAVTLWVCSTENLKRPHAEVSEILGAVEAKIAALAEDPWIHQRRVRVKAAGRLSLLHCPRWP
;
A
#
# COMPACT_ATOMS: atom_id res chain seq x y z
N MET A 1 -6.46 -19.98 -16.44
CA MET A 1 -6.31 -20.77 -15.18
C MET A 1 -7.57 -20.59 -14.35
N SER A 2 -8.23 -21.66 -13.94
CA SER A 2 -9.52 -21.53 -13.24
C SER A 2 -9.29 -20.87 -11.85
N HIS A 3 -10.14 -19.91 -11.51
CA HIS A 3 -10.16 -19.26 -10.18
C HIS A 3 -10.14 -20.27 -9.01
N LEU A 4 -10.65 -21.47 -9.22
CA LEU A 4 -10.67 -22.55 -8.23
C LEU A 4 -9.26 -23.07 -7.91
N LEU A 5 -8.43 -23.31 -8.91
CA LEU A 5 -7.04 -23.77 -8.73
C LEU A 5 -6.20 -22.73 -8.00
N TYR A 6 -6.40 -21.45 -8.33
CA TYR A 6 -5.71 -20.36 -7.66
C TYR A 6 -6.10 -20.29 -6.16
N ARG A 7 -7.39 -20.42 -5.83
CA ARG A 7 -7.87 -20.44 -4.43
C ARG A 7 -7.35 -21.63 -3.64
N LEU A 8 -7.23 -22.80 -4.27
CA LEU A 8 -6.64 -23.98 -3.62
C LEU A 8 -5.15 -23.79 -3.35
N TYR A 9 -4.43 -23.25 -4.33
CA TYR A 9 -3.01 -22.90 -4.17
C TYR A 9 -2.80 -21.90 -3.04
N GLU A 10 -3.59 -20.84 -3.01
CA GLU A 10 -3.54 -19.80 -1.96
C GLU A 10 -3.79 -20.39 -0.57
N ARG A 11 -4.80 -21.26 -0.42
CA ARG A 11 -5.08 -21.95 0.85
C ARG A 11 -3.90 -22.82 1.30
N ARG A 12 -3.29 -23.55 0.38
CA ARG A 12 -2.11 -24.37 0.67
C ARG A 12 -0.93 -23.50 1.10
N LEU A 13 -0.68 -22.42 0.38
CA LEU A 13 0.39 -21.47 0.68
C LEU A 13 0.20 -20.84 2.07
N ARG A 14 -1.01 -20.40 2.40
CA ARG A 14 -1.34 -19.86 3.73
C ARG A 14 -1.07 -20.88 4.86
N ARG A 15 -1.40 -22.16 4.65
CA ARG A 15 -1.08 -23.20 5.63
C ARG A 15 0.41 -23.41 5.82
N GLN A 16 1.17 -23.42 4.72
CA GLN A 16 2.63 -23.55 4.78
C GLN A 16 3.28 -22.36 5.51
N ILE A 17 2.85 -21.13 5.20
CA ILE A 17 3.35 -19.93 5.86
C ILE A 17 3.05 -19.97 7.36
N ARG A 18 1.81 -20.29 7.75
CA ARG A 18 1.41 -20.36 9.17
C ARG A 18 2.10 -21.46 9.98
N ALA A 19 2.62 -22.48 9.34
CA ALA A 19 3.39 -23.52 9.99
C ALA A 19 4.86 -23.14 10.24
N GLY A 20 5.33 -22.03 9.64
CA GLY A 20 6.68 -21.52 9.81
C GLY A 20 6.76 -20.36 10.80
N LEU A 21 7.97 -19.79 10.90
CA LEU A 21 8.18 -18.57 11.67
C LEU A 21 7.55 -17.39 10.93
N MET A 22 6.63 -16.70 11.59
CA MET A 22 6.01 -15.49 11.05
C MET A 22 6.86 -14.27 11.35
N PRO A 23 7.06 -13.36 10.37
CA PRO A 23 7.74 -12.10 10.65
C PRO A 23 6.90 -11.23 11.58
N GLU A 24 7.57 -10.55 12.50
CA GLU A 24 6.92 -9.55 13.37
C GLU A 24 6.77 -8.19 12.67
N HIS A 25 7.53 -7.98 11.61
CA HIS A 25 7.53 -6.72 10.87
C HIS A 25 7.85 -6.97 9.39
N VAL A 26 7.06 -6.39 8.50
CA VAL A 26 7.26 -6.43 7.05
C VAL A 26 7.48 -5.02 6.52
N GLY A 27 8.55 -4.83 5.77
CA GLY A 27 8.82 -3.61 5.01
C GLY A 27 8.40 -3.77 3.55
N LEU A 28 7.67 -2.82 3.01
CA LEU A 28 7.20 -2.80 1.63
C LEU A 28 7.71 -1.55 0.90
N ILE A 29 8.31 -1.75 -0.25
CA ILE A 29 8.69 -0.67 -1.17
C ILE A 29 7.69 -0.69 -2.33
N LEU A 30 6.95 0.40 -2.50
CA LEU A 30 5.91 0.54 -3.51
C LEU A 30 6.53 0.94 -4.85
N ASP A 31 7.22 0.02 -5.50
CA ASP A 31 7.87 0.24 -6.81
C ASP A 31 7.15 -0.48 -7.94
N GLY A 32 7.36 0.02 -9.16
CA GLY A 32 6.88 -0.59 -10.40
C GLY A 32 5.48 -0.17 -10.83
N ASN A 33 4.76 0.68 -10.09
CA ASN A 33 3.39 1.11 -10.41
C ASN A 33 3.26 1.66 -11.83
N ARG A 34 4.16 2.55 -12.27
CA ARG A 34 4.16 3.12 -13.63
C ARG A 34 4.41 2.06 -14.71
N ARG A 35 5.31 1.10 -14.46
CA ARG A 35 5.59 0.00 -15.40
C ARG A 35 4.38 -0.90 -15.55
N TYR A 36 3.73 -1.20 -14.43
CA TYR A 36 2.53 -2.01 -14.42
C TYR A 36 1.36 -1.31 -15.14
N ALA A 37 1.08 -0.06 -14.82
CA ALA A 37 0.02 0.72 -15.47
C ALA A 37 0.22 0.80 -16.98
N ARG A 38 1.45 1.04 -17.45
CA ARG A 38 1.76 1.04 -18.91
C ARG A 38 1.50 -0.33 -19.57
N LYS A 39 1.81 -1.42 -18.88
CA LYS A 39 1.48 -2.78 -19.39
C LYS A 39 -0.03 -3.01 -19.49
N GLN A 40 -0.82 -2.32 -18.68
CA GLN A 40 -2.28 -2.34 -18.72
C GLN A 40 -2.87 -1.32 -19.72
N GLY A 41 -2.03 -0.60 -20.46
CA GLY A 41 -2.46 0.39 -21.45
C GLY A 41 -2.74 1.79 -20.88
N PHE A 42 -2.42 2.04 -19.61
CA PHE A 42 -2.59 3.36 -18.99
C PHE A 42 -1.30 4.18 -19.08
N THR A 43 -1.41 5.41 -19.54
CA THR A 43 -0.30 6.37 -19.64
C THR A 43 -0.35 7.44 -18.56
N ASP A 44 -1.51 7.62 -17.95
CA ASP A 44 -1.73 8.59 -16.88
C ASP A 44 -1.01 8.19 -15.58
N PRO A 45 -0.13 9.05 -15.01
CA PRO A 45 0.55 8.78 -13.75
C PRO A 45 -0.38 8.62 -12.57
N GLY A 46 -1.45 9.42 -12.48
CA GLY A 46 -2.44 9.34 -11.39
C GLY A 46 -3.06 7.95 -11.31
N ARG A 47 -3.44 7.39 -12.47
CA ARG A 47 -3.99 6.04 -12.54
C ARG A 47 -3.01 4.97 -12.05
N ALA A 48 -1.72 5.15 -12.32
CA ALA A 48 -0.69 4.23 -11.85
C ALA A 48 -0.62 4.19 -10.31
N TYR A 49 -0.74 5.34 -9.67
CA TYR A 49 -0.71 5.43 -8.20
C TYR A 49 -2.00 4.93 -7.55
N GLU A 50 -3.15 5.17 -8.15
CA GLU A 50 -4.43 4.57 -7.71
C GLU A 50 -4.37 3.04 -7.72
N MET A 51 -3.87 2.44 -8.80
CA MET A 51 -3.71 0.98 -8.89
C MET A 51 -2.75 0.45 -7.82
N GLY A 52 -1.68 1.20 -7.53
CA GLY A 52 -0.75 0.87 -6.44
C GLY A 52 -1.43 0.93 -5.07
N ALA A 53 -2.25 1.94 -4.82
CA ALA A 53 -2.99 2.08 -3.58
C ALA A 53 -4.01 0.95 -3.36
N GLN A 54 -4.73 0.54 -4.41
CA GLN A 54 -5.64 -0.61 -4.37
C GLN A 54 -4.90 -1.91 -4.03
N LYS A 55 -3.74 -2.14 -4.64
CA LYS A 55 -2.92 -3.32 -4.34
C LYS A 55 -2.39 -3.30 -2.91
N LEU A 56 -2.11 -2.12 -2.37
CA LEU A 56 -1.70 -1.97 -0.97
C LEU A 56 -2.79 -2.46 -0.01
N ASP A 57 -4.06 -2.19 -0.28
CA ASP A 57 -5.17 -2.67 0.56
C ASP A 57 -5.20 -4.19 0.65
N GLU A 58 -5.01 -4.89 -0.48
CA GLU A 58 -4.91 -6.34 -0.50
C GLU A 58 -3.73 -6.84 0.35
N VAL A 59 -2.57 -6.20 0.23
CA VAL A 59 -1.36 -6.60 0.98
C VAL A 59 -1.54 -6.36 2.47
N LEU A 60 -2.13 -5.25 2.88
CA LEU A 60 -2.44 -4.98 4.29
C LEU A 60 -3.43 -6.00 4.86
N LEU A 61 -4.43 -6.39 4.07
CA LEU A 61 -5.36 -7.45 4.44
C LEU A 61 -4.63 -8.78 4.66
N TRP A 62 -3.73 -9.18 3.74
CA TRP A 62 -2.94 -10.40 3.89
C TRP A 62 -2.04 -10.37 5.13
N CYS A 63 -1.37 -9.25 5.39
CA CYS A 63 -0.55 -9.09 6.60
C CYS A 63 -1.39 -9.29 7.86
N ASN A 64 -2.58 -8.71 7.89
CA ASN A 64 -3.51 -8.89 9.00
C ASN A 64 -3.98 -10.34 9.15
N GLU A 65 -4.39 -11.00 8.05
CA GLU A 65 -4.82 -12.40 8.07
C GLU A 65 -3.72 -13.37 8.54
N LEU A 66 -2.46 -13.03 8.27
CA LEU A 66 -1.29 -13.77 8.71
C LEU A 66 -0.86 -13.42 10.14
N GLY A 67 -1.48 -12.42 10.76
CA GLY A 67 -1.14 -11.98 12.11
C GLY A 67 0.16 -11.20 12.21
N ILE A 68 0.60 -10.55 11.14
CA ILE A 68 1.81 -9.71 11.12
C ILE A 68 1.49 -8.37 11.82
N PRO A 69 2.13 -8.07 12.97
CA PRO A 69 1.72 -6.94 13.81
C PRO A 69 2.20 -5.58 13.31
N ALA A 70 3.24 -5.53 12.48
CA ALA A 70 3.80 -4.28 12.00
C ALA A 70 4.11 -4.30 10.51
N VAL A 71 3.74 -3.22 9.81
CA VAL A 71 4.05 -3.02 8.39
C VAL A 71 4.61 -1.61 8.21
N THR A 72 5.76 -1.50 7.55
CA THR A 72 6.32 -0.22 7.13
C THR A 72 6.22 -0.09 5.62
N LEU A 73 5.70 1.03 5.16
CA LEU A 73 5.54 1.36 3.76
C LEU A 73 6.55 2.44 3.36
N TRP A 74 7.39 2.15 2.38
CA TRP A 74 8.19 3.16 1.71
C TRP A 74 7.42 3.71 0.52
N VAL A 75 6.79 4.85 0.73
CA VAL A 75 5.80 5.40 -0.22
C VAL A 75 6.43 6.35 -1.23
N CYS A 76 7.28 7.27 -0.75
CA CYS A 76 7.88 8.31 -1.57
C CYS A 76 9.29 8.63 -1.09
N SER A 77 10.25 8.65 -2.02
CA SER A 77 11.63 9.10 -1.74
C SER A 77 11.84 10.55 -2.14
N THR A 78 12.90 11.17 -1.63
CA THR A 78 13.31 12.52 -2.08
C THR A 78 13.66 12.55 -3.57
N GLU A 79 14.11 11.44 -4.16
CA GLU A 79 14.32 11.31 -5.59
C GLU A 79 13.02 11.39 -6.39
N ASN A 80 11.91 10.94 -5.85
CA ASN A 80 10.61 11.09 -6.49
C ASN A 80 10.20 12.57 -6.63
N LEU A 81 10.65 13.42 -5.72
CA LEU A 81 10.38 14.87 -5.76
C LEU A 81 11.13 15.60 -6.87
N LYS A 82 12.12 14.97 -7.50
CA LYS A 82 12.84 15.52 -8.67
C LYS A 82 12.10 15.27 -9.99
N ARG A 83 10.99 14.55 -9.97
CA ARG A 83 10.15 14.28 -11.13
C ARG A 83 9.41 15.54 -11.57
N PRO A 84 8.82 15.56 -12.79
CA PRO A 84 7.98 16.68 -13.24
C PRO A 84 6.92 17.03 -12.21
N HIS A 85 6.67 18.31 -12.01
CA HIS A 85 5.76 18.82 -10.97
C HIS A 85 4.37 18.16 -10.99
N ALA A 86 3.81 17.95 -12.18
CA ALA A 86 2.53 17.26 -12.34
C ALA A 86 2.56 15.84 -11.75
N GLU A 87 3.63 15.08 -12.01
CA GLU A 87 3.77 13.73 -11.46
C GLU A 87 3.97 13.73 -9.93
N VAL A 88 4.73 14.68 -9.40
CA VAL A 88 4.90 14.86 -7.95
C VAL A 88 3.55 15.15 -7.28
N SER A 89 2.76 16.03 -7.87
CA SER A 89 1.41 16.35 -7.39
C SER A 89 0.51 15.13 -7.34
N GLU A 90 0.55 14.27 -8.37
CA GLU A 90 -0.21 13.01 -8.40
C GLU A 90 0.24 12.02 -7.32
N ILE A 91 1.54 11.90 -7.07
CA ILE A 91 2.07 11.05 -6.00
C ILE A 91 1.56 11.53 -4.65
N LEU A 92 1.74 12.83 -4.35
CA LEU A 92 1.35 13.39 -3.07
C LEU A 92 -0.18 13.32 -2.87
N GLY A 93 -0.96 13.62 -3.91
CA GLY A 93 -2.41 13.50 -3.87
C GLY A 93 -2.89 12.06 -3.59
N ALA A 94 -2.25 11.05 -4.19
CA ALA A 94 -2.57 9.65 -3.91
C ALA A 94 -2.22 9.26 -2.47
N VAL A 95 -1.11 9.77 -1.91
CA VAL A 95 -0.72 9.55 -0.52
C VAL A 95 -1.73 10.20 0.43
N GLU A 96 -2.10 11.45 0.19
CA GLU A 96 -3.08 12.19 0.99
C GLU A 96 -4.45 11.49 1.00
N ALA A 97 -4.93 11.11 -0.18
CA ALA A 97 -6.18 10.38 -0.33
C ALA A 97 -6.16 9.04 0.44
N LYS A 98 -5.02 8.33 0.40
CA LYS A 98 -4.87 7.07 1.12
C LYS A 98 -4.86 7.26 2.64
N ILE A 99 -4.18 8.28 3.13
CA ILE A 99 -4.16 8.61 4.57
C ILE A 99 -5.55 8.99 5.06
N ALA A 100 -6.27 9.83 4.31
CA ALA A 100 -7.64 10.21 4.63
C ALA A 100 -8.56 8.98 4.67
N ALA A 101 -8.46 8.08 3.67
CA ALA A 101 -9.23 6.85 3.65
C ALA A 101 -8.94 5.95 4.85
N LEU A 102 -7.67 5.81 5.26
CA LEU A 102 -7.29 5.03 6.45
C LEU A 102 -7.84 5.66 7.75
N ALA A 103 -7.88 6.99 7.83
CA ALA A 103 -8.40 7.69 9.01
C ALA A 103 -9.91 7.48 9.21
N GLU A 104 -10.65 7.24 8.14
CA GLU A 104 -12.10 7.02 8.16
C GLU A 104 -12.49 5.53 8.12
N ASP A 105 -11.53 4.64 7.91
CA ASP A 105 -11.80 3.20 7.77
C ASP A 105 -12.22 2.57 9.10
N PRO A 106 -13.47 2.07 9.23
CA PRO A 106 -13.95 1.41 10.43
C PRO A 106 -13.10 0.21 10.85
N TRP A 107 -12.49 -0.48 9.89
CA TRP A 107 -11.63 -1.62 10.13
C TRP A 107 -10.36 -1.22 10.90
N ILE A 108 -9.75 -0.09 10.54
CA ILE A 108 -8.57 0.48 11.22
C ILE A 108 -8.92 0.79 12.69
N HIS A 109 -10.08 1.42 12.91
CA HIS A 109 -10.53 1.81 14.26
C HIS A 109 -10.90 0.60 15.12
N GLN A 110 -11.67 -0.36 14.60
CA GLN A 110 -12.07 -1.56 15.33
C GLN A 110 -10.86 -2.40 15.77
N ARG A 111 -9.82 -2.47 14.95
CA ARG A 111 -8.59 -3.21 15.24
C ARG A 111 -7.55 -2.40 15.98
N ARG A 112 -7.83 -1.14 16.29
CA ARG A 112 -6.90 -0.22 16.97
C ARG A 112 -5.54 -0.15 16.28
N VAL A 113 -5.55 -0.13 14.94
CA VAL A 113 -4.32 0.01 14.16
C VAL A 113 -3.75 1.40 14.38
N ARG A 114 -2.49 1.47 14.79
CA ARG A 114 -1.78 2.74 14.94
C ARG A 114 -1.07 3.06 13.63
N VAL A 115 -1.44 4.17 13.01
CA VAL A 115 -0.76 4.71 11.84
C VAL A 115 0.26 5.76 12.28
N LYS A 116 1.49 5.65 11.82
CA LYS A 116 2.55 6.63 12.03
C LYS A 116 3.15 7.03 10.71
N ALA A 117 3.38 8.31 10.52
CA ALA A 117 4.10 8.82 9.36
C ALA A 117 5.47 9.36 9.77
N ALA A 118 6.46 9.16 8.92
CA ALA A 118 7.82 9.66 9.10
C ALA A 118 8.34 10.26 7.81
N GLY A 119 9.13 11.34 7.90
CA GLY A 119 9.73 12.01 6.76
C GLY A 119 9.32 13.48 6.66
N ARG A 120 9.35 14.03 5.44
CA ARG A 120 8.98 15.44 5.18
C ARG A 120 7.47 15.61 5.10
N LEU A 121 6.78 15.54 6.22
CA LEU A 121 5.33 15.60 6.28
C LEU A 121 4.77 16.97 5.87
N SER A 122 5.58 18.04 5.92
CA SER A 122 5.22 19.37 5.45
C SER A 122 4.91 19.48 3.95
N LEU A 123 5.24 18.44 3.17
CA LEU A 123 4.89 18.34 1.76
C LEU A 123 3.45 17.88 1.52
N LEU A 124 2.81 17.34 2.54
CA LEU A 124 1.44 16.84 2.49
C LEU A 124 0.49 17.91 3.04
N HIS A 125 -0.61 18.14 2.36
CA HIS A 125 -1.65 19.10 2.76
C HIS A 125 -2.70 18.46 3.67
N CYS A 126 -2.30 17.50 4.49
CA CYS A 126 -3.20 16.78 5.38
C CYS A 126 -3.48 17.61 6.64
N PRO A 127 -4.70 18.11 6.87
CA PRO A 127 -4.99 19.04 7.98
C PRO A 127 -4.98 18.39 9.36
N ARG A 128 -5.01 17.07 9.45
CA ARG A 128 -4.93 16.32 10.72
C ARG A 128 -4.29 14.95 10.49
N TRP A 129 -3.19 14.73 11.18
CA TRP A 129 -2.63 13.40 11.34
C TRP A 129 -3.39 12.70 12.47
N PRO A 130 -3.82 11.45 12.27
CA PRO A 130 -4.46 10.67 13.34
C PRO A 130 -3.52 10.38 14.51
#